data_daf6be64bb552b2ef42958446fb155b5
#
_entry.id   daf6be64bb552b2ef42958446fb155b5
#
_cell.length_a   1.000
_cell.length_b   1.000
_cell.length_c   1.000
_cell.angle_alpha   90.00
_cell.angle_beta   90.00
_cell.angle_gamma   90.00
#
_symmetry.space_group_name_H-M   'P 1'
#
loop_
_entity.id
_entity.type
_entity.pdbx_description
1 polymer ?
#
loop_
_entity_poly.entity_id
_entity_poly.type
_entity_poly.pdbx_seq_one_letter_code
_entity_poly.pdbx_strand_id
1 'polypeptide(L)'
;MPDHLFEVSWEVCNKVGGIHTVIATKALTVTKRMGDNYIVVGPDLMQESQNPEFEADDTLMTAWRESLYEEGIRVRIGRWNVEGRPIAILIDFKSLISQKDDVLKRLWEDYHVDSISGQWDYVEPVLFGHAAGMVIKSYAENFCSSADKVVAHFHEWMTASGGLYLRKNATGVATVFTTHATVAGRCIAGNGLALYSDLHKFNADDLARRYNVTAKHSIEKMAAMYHDAFLTVSDITANECKYLLGREVTHITPNGFENDFVWQGEEYTTKRAAARKAMIEVAEACYGTKFEKEPLIVGTSGRYEYHNKGEDLFM
;
A
#
# COMPACT_ATOMS: atom_id res chain seq x y z
N MET A 1 12.10 -14.48 12.88
CA MET A 1 11.52 -14.18 11.57
C MET A 1 10.24 -15.00 11.45
N PRO A 2 9.19 -14.55 10.79
CA PRO A 2 8.05 -15.42 10.50
C PRO A 2 8.45 -16.56 9.54
N ASP A 3 7.69 -17.64 9.54
CA ASP A 3 7.87 -18.72 8.59
C ASP A 3 7.19 -18.39 7.26
N HIS A 4 6.04 -17.69 7.29
CA HIS A 4 5.34 -17.16 6.13
C HIS A 4 5.01 -15.68 6.33
N LEU A 5 5.26 -14.87 5.30
CA LEU A 5 4.95 -13.44 5.29
C LEU A 5 4.10 -13.09 4.06
N PHE A 6 2.91 -12.59 4.33
CA PHE A 6 2.05 -11.97 3.32
C PHE A 6 2.17 -10.46 3.40
N GLU A 7 2.26 -9.82 2.24
CA GLU A 7 2.26 -8.37 2.14
C GLU A 7 1.16 -7.93 1.17
N VAL A 8 0.14 -7.28 1.71
CA VAL A 8 -1.10 -6.94 1.01
C VAL A 8 -1.11 -5.45 0.71
N SER A 9 -1.23 -5.11 -0.57
CA SER A 9 -1.36 -3.72 -1.01
C SER A 9 -2.18 -3.61 -2.28
N TRP A 10 -2.95 -2.54 -2.39
CA TRP A 10 -3.62 -2.16 -3.64
C TRP A 10 -2.65 -1.92 -4.79
N GLU A 11 -1.38 -1.65 -4.46
CA GLU A 11 -0.33 -1.32 -5.41
C GLU A 11 0.58 -2.50 -5.79
N VAL A 12 0.30 -3.72 -5.36
CA VAL A 12 1.01 -4.93 -5.83
C VAL A 12 0.60 -5.22 -7.27
N CYS A 13 1.58 -5.28 -8.18
CA CYS A 13 1.37 -5.40 -9.62
C CYS A 13 0.44 -4.32 -10.22
N ASN A 14 0.33 -3.18 -9.55
CA ASN A 14 -0.54 -2.07 -9.89
C ASN A 14 0.11 -0.74 -9.49
N LYS A 15 0.90 -0.15 -10.38
CA LYS A 15 1.68 1.06 -10.09
C LYS A 15 0.80 2.31 -10.12
N VAL A 16 0.29 2.71 -8.96
CA VAL A 16 -0.55 3.91 -8.77
C VAL A 16 0.18 4.99 -7.99
N GLY A 17 0.92 4.62 -6.95
CA GLY A 17 1.55 5.56 -6.04
C GLY A 17 2.90 5.08 -5.48
N GLY A 18 3.27 5.63 -4.32
CA GLY A 18 4.57 5.37 -3.71
C GLY A 18 4.70 4.04 -2.98
N ILE A 19 3.59 3.41 -2.61
CA ILE A 19 3.61 2.14 -1.88
C ILE A 19 4.12 1.02 -2.78
N HIS A 20 3.78 1.07 -4.08
CA HIS A 20 4.40 0.20 -5.08
C HIS A 20 5.93 0.21 -4.95
N THR A 21 6.55 1.39 -4.94
CA THR A 21 8.01 1.52 -4.81
C THR A 21 8.50 0.98 -3.47
N VAL A 22 7.81 1.25 -2.37
CA VAL A 22 8.17 0.75 -1.04
C VAL A 22 8.24 -0.77 -1.00
N ILE A 23 7.24 -1.46 -1.57
CA ILE A 23 7.20 -2.93 -1.58
C ILE A 23 8.17 -3.49 -2.61
N ALA A 24 8.20 -2.93 -3.83
CA ALA A 24 9.04 -3.40 -4.92
C ALA A 24 10.54 -3.32 -4.58
N THR A 25 11.00 -2.22 -3.96
CA THR A 25 12.42 -2.04 -3.64
C THR A 25 12.89 -2.99 -2.55
N LYS A 26 12.07 -3.33 -1.56
CA LYS A 26 12.46 -4.29 -0.52
C LYS A 26 12.29 -5.75 -0.91
N ALA A 27 11.57 -6.04 -2.01
CA ALA A 27 11.22 -7.40 -2.41
C ALA A 27 12.44 -8.30 -2.55
N LEU A 28 13.51 -7.83 -3.19
CA LEU A 28 14.76 -8.58 -3.32
C LEU A 28 15.34 -8.99 -1.96
N THR A 29 15.40 -8.06 -1.02
CA THR A 29 15.97 -8.30 0.31
C THR A 29 15.12 -9.28 1.11
N VAL A 30 13.79 -9.18 1.03
CA VAL A 30 12.89 -10.08 1.74
C VAL A 30 12.89 -11.47 1.10
N THR A 31 12.84 -11.57 -0.25
CA THR A 31 12.89 -12.84 -0.97
C THR A 31 14.20 -13.59 -0.73
N LYS A 32 15.34 -12.88 -0.66
CA LYS A 32 16.63 -13.52 -0.30
C LYS A 32 16.60 -14.18 1.09
N ARG A 33 15.78 -13.71 1.99
CA ARG A 33 15.68 -14.23 3.37
C ARG A 33 14.62 -15.31 3.54
N MET A 34 13.52 -15.22 2.80
CA MET A 34 12.33 -16.03 3.01
C MET A 34 11.99 -16.95 1.83
N GLY A 35 12.62 -16.72 0.67
CA GLY A 35 12.27 -17.48 -0.54
C GLY A 35 10.81 -17.30 -0.93
N ASP A 36 10.18 -18.39 -1.32
CA ASP A 36 8.78 -18.42 -1.73
C ASP A 36 7.76 -18.32 -0.57
N ASN A 37 8.24 -18.27 0.67
CA ASN A 37 7.41 -17.98 1.83
C ASN A 37 7.13 -16.46 2.01
N TYR A 38 7.70 -15.62 1.15
CA TYR A 38 7.30 -14.22 1.00
C TYR A 38 6.35 -14.09 -0.18
N ILE A 39 5.10 -13.79 0.11
CA ILE A 39 4.01 -13.73 -0.85
C ILE A 39 3.40 -12.33 -0.83
N VAL A 40 3.32 -11.68 -1.99
CA VAL A 40 2.65 -10.39 -2.12
C VAL A 40 1.25 -10.58 -2.68
N VAL A 41 0.29 -9.77 -2.22
CA VAL A 41 -1.12 -9.91 -2.58
C VAL A 41 -1.64 -8.59 -3.11
N GLY A 42 -2.20 -8.61 -4.31
CA GLY A 42 -2.76 -7.44 -4.99
C GLY A 42 -4.13 -7.69 -5.64
N PRO A 43 -4.81 -6.61 -6.07
CA PRO A 43 -6.06 -6.75 -6.81
C PRO A 43 -5.80 -7.15 -8.27
N ASP A 44 -6.65 -8.01 -8.82
CA ASP A 44 -6.63 -8.34 -10.24
C ASP A 44 -7.45 -7.35 -11.06
N LEU A 45 -6.84 -6.21 -11.39
CA LEU A 45 -7.50 -5.12 -12.12
C LEU A 45 -7.40 -5.27 -13.64
N MET A 46 -6.47 -6.09 -14.13
CA MET A 46 -6.16 -6.26 -15.56
C MET A 46 -6.44 -7.69 -16.04
N GLN A 47 -7.61 -8.25 -15.69
CA GLN A 47 -7.97 -9.64 -15.96
C GLN A 47 -7.90 -10.03 -17.43
N GLU A 48 -8.29 -9.13 -18.34
CA GLU A 48 -8.39 -9.37 -19.79
C GLU A 48 -7.16 -8.87 -20.56
N SER A 49 -6.24 -8.15 -19.92
CA SER A 49 -5.03 -7.59 -20.53
C SER A 49 -3.77 -8.18 -19.90
N GLN A 50 -2.68 -8.18 -20.67
CA GLN A 50 -1.37 -8.54 -20.11
C GLN A 50 -0.95 -7.46 -19.11
N ASN A 51 -0.86 -7.84 -17.83
CA ASN A 51 -0.27 -6.99 -16.82
C ASN A 51 1.26 -7.05 -16.96
N PRO A 52 1.97 -5.96 -17.33
CA PRO A 52 3.40 -5.99 -17.55
C PRO A 52 4.20 -6.26 -16.26
N GLU A 53 3.58 -6.05 -15.10
CA GLU A 53 4.20 -6.28 -13.80
C GLU A 53 3.97 -7.70 -13.26
N PHE A 54 3.19 -8.53 -13.93
CA PHE A 54 2.82 -9.86 -13.46
C PHE A 54 3.07 -10.94 -14.51
N GLU A 55 3.80 -11.97 -14.14
CA GLU A 55 4.03 -13.19 -14.93
C GLU A 55 3.27 -14.35 -14.28
N ALA A 56 2.19 -14.78 -14.92
CA ALA A 56 1.36 -15.88 -14.42
C ALA A 56 2.13 -17.22 -14.45
N ASP A 57 1.95 -18.02 -13.42
CA ASP A 57 2.49 -19.37 -13.33
C ASP A 57 1.38 -20.34 -12.90
N ASP A 58 0.80 -21.01 -13.88
CA ASP A 58 -0.31 -21.92 -13.67
C ASP A 58 0.09 -23.23 -12.96
N THR A 59 1.38 -23.47 -12.76
CA THR A 59 1.89 -24.64 -12.03
C THR A 59 1.92 -24.42 -10.52
N LEU A 60 1.88 -23.15 -10.08
CA LEU A 60 1.91 -22.82 -8.65
C LEU A 60 0.55 -23.09 -7.98
N MET A 61 0.57 -23.89 -6.92
CA MET A 61 -0.56 -24.10 -6.01
C MET A 61 -1.87 -24.51 -6.73
N THR A 62 -1.80 -25.30 -7.79
CA THR A 62 -2.93 -25.59 -8.70
C THR A 62 -4.15 -26.13 -7.95
N ALA A 63 -4.00 -27.17 -7.12
CA ALA A 63 -5.10 -27.78 -6.38
C ALA A 63 -5.76 -26.80 -5.39
N TRP A 64 -4.97 -25.97 -4.73
CA TRP A 64 -5.50 -24.96 -3.83
C TRP A 64 -6.23 -23.84 -4.58
N ARG A 65 -5.74 -23.43 -5.74
CA ARG A 65 -6.41 -22.47 -6.60
C ARG A 65 -7.78 -22.95 -7.09
N GLU A 66 -7.88 -24.25 -7.40
CA GLU A 66 -9.16 -24.90 -7.73
C GLU A 66 -10.11 -24.90 -6.53
N SER A 67 -9.62 -25.21 -5.33
CA SER A 67 -10.42 -25.16 -4.10
C SER A 67 -10.94 -23.74 -3.81
N LEU A 68 -10.09 -22.71 -3.96
CA LEU A 68 -10.52 -21.31 -3.82
C LEU A 68 -11.62 -20.93 -4.82
N TYR A 69 -11.52 -21.44 -6.06
CA TYR A 69 -12.54 -21.21 -7.08
C TYR A 69 -13.90 -21.84 -6.70
N GLU A 70 -13.89 -23.03 -6.11
CA GLU A 70 -15.11 -23.68 -5.60
C GLU A 70 -15.71 -22.88 -4.43
N GLU A 71 -14.88 -22.22 -3.61
CA GLU A 71 -15.31 -21.30 -2.56
C GLU A 71 -15.78 -19.93 -3.10
N GLY A 72 -15.75 -19.70 -4.41
CA GLY A 72 -16.17 -18.45 -5.05
C GLY A 72 -15.09 -17.37 -5.08
N ILE A 73 -13.84 -17.71 -4.77
CA ILE A 73 -12.70 -16.78 -4.80
C ILE A 73 -11.85 -17.09 -6.02
N ARG A 74 -11.67 -16.07 -6.89
CA ARG A 74 -10.84 -16.20 -8.08
C ARG A 74 -9.49 -15.53 -7.86
N VAL A 75 -8.43 -16.29 -8.10
CA VAL A 75 -7.05 -15.78 -8.00
C VAL A 75 -6.22 -16.16 -9.22
N ARG A 76 -5.29 -15.29 -9.60
CA ARG A 76 -4.17 -15.64 -10.46
C ARG A 76 -2.90 -15.65 -9.61
N ILE A 77 -2.08 -16.69 -9.77
CA ILE A 77 -0.83 -16.86 -9.04
C ILE A 77 0.32 -16.83 -10.05
N GLY A 78 1.42 -16.21 -9.65
CA GLY A 78 2.60 -16.06 -10.50
C GLY A 78 3.71 -15.31 -9.79
N ARG A 79 4.49 -14.55 -10.56
CA ARG A 79 5.62 -13.76 -10.06
C ARG A 79 5.43 -12.27 -10.37
N TRP A 80 5.74 -11.43 -9.41
CA TRP A 80 5.83 -9.99 -9.65
C TRP A 80 7.13 -9.66 -10.41
N ASN A 81 7.04 -8.89 -11.51
CA ASN A 81 8.17 -8.51 -12.35
C ASN A 81 9.00 -7.36 -11.74
N VAL A 82 9.46 -7.56 -10.52
CA VAL A 82 10.39 -6.68 -9.81
C VAL A 82 11.62 -7.48 -9.38
N GLU A 83 12.66 -6.81 -8.91
CA GLU A 83 13.82 -7.51 -8.35
C GLU A 83 13.40 -8.41 -7.17
N GLY A 84 13.94 -9.62 -7.13
CA GLY A 84 13.55 -10.65 -6.16
C GLY A 84 12.38 -11.53 -6.59
N ARG A 85 11.57 -11.10 -7.57
CA ARG A 85 10.47 -11.89 -8.18
C ARG A 85 9.63 -12.69 -7.16
N PRO A 86 9.09 -12.03 -6.10
CA PRO A 86 8.28 -12.73 -5.11
C PRO A 86 7.05 -13.38 -5.75
N ILE A 87 6.52 -14.44 -5.12
CA ILE A 87 5.21 -14.96 -5.49
C ILE A 87 4.18 -13.85 -5.30
N ALA A 88 3.36 -13.64 -6.33
CA ALA A 88 2.25 -12.69 -6.31
C ALA A 88 0.92 -13.43 -6.48
N ILE A 89 -0.04 -13.12 -5.61
CA ILE A 89 -1.43 -13.56 -5.71
C ILE A 89 -2.28 -12.36 -6.09
N LEU A 90 -2.86 -12.38 -7.27
CA LEU A 90 -3.81 -11.35 -7.73
C LEU A 90 -5.24 -11.85 -7.56
N ILE A 91 -6.06 -11.07 -6.86
CA ILE A 91 -7.41 -11.47 -6.44
C ILE A 91 -8.47 -10.74 -7.27
N ASP A 92 -9.35 -11.49 -7.92
CA ASP A 92 -10.59 -10.97 -8.48
C ASP A 92 -11.65 -10.81 -7.38
N PHE A 93 -11.63 -9.65 -6.73
CA PHE A 93 -12.58 -9.33 -5.67
C PHE A 93 -14.00 -8.98 -6.17
N LYS A 94 -14.20 -8.86 -7.49
CA LYS A 94 -15.50 -8.53 -8.09
C LYS A 94 -16.56 -9.60 -7.81
N SER A 95 -16.12 -10.84 -7.57
CA SER A 95 -17.01 -11.93 -7.14
C SER A 95 -17.73 -11.63 -5.80
N LEU A 96 -17.14 -10.77 -4.95
CA LEU A 96 -17.73 -10.37 -3.67
C LEU A 96 -18.69 -9.17 -3.76
N ILE A 97 -18.86 -8.54 -4.93
CA ILE A 97 -19.75 -7.37 -5.08
C ILE A 97 -21.20 -7.70 -4.66
N SER A 98 -21.69 -8.90 -4.98
CA SER A 98 -23.04 -9.34 -4.57
C SER A 98 -23.18 -9.50 -3.05
N GLN A 99 -22.07 -9.66 -2.33
CA GLN A 99 -22.01 -9.85 -0.89
C GLN A 99 -21.57 -8.58 -0.13
N LYS A 100 -21.42 -7.45 -0.84
CA LYS A 100 -20.84 -6.21 -0.28
C LYS A 100 -21.56 -5.76 1.00
N ASP A 101 -22.89 -5.84 1.02
CA ASP A 101 -23.67 -5.37 2.15
C ASP A 101 -23.45 -6.24 3.40
N ASP A 102 -23.26 -7.55 3.23
CA ASP A 102 -22.92 -8.47 4.30
C ASP A 102 -21.51 -8.23 4.84
N VAL A 103 -20.54 -7.95 3.95
CA VAL A 103 -19.17 -7.59 4.35
C VAL A 103 -19.17 -6.30 5.16
N LEU A 104 -19.83 -5.25 4.66
CA LEU A 104 -19.89 -3.95 5.34
C LEU A 104 -20.65 -4.03 6.66
N LYS A 105 -21.74 -4.81 6.70
CA LYS A 105 -22.50 -5.08 7.93
C LYS A 105 -21.64 -5.76 9.00
N ARG A 106 -20.86 -6.79 8.62
CA ARG A 106 -19.95 -7.47 9.57
C ARG A 106 -18.87 -6.53 10.10
N LEU A 107 -18.31 -5.66 9.26
CA LEU A 107 -17.35 -4.66 9.70
C LEU A 107 -17.94 -3.70 10.74
N TRP A 108 -19.22 -3.34 10.58
CA TRP A 108 -19.94 -2.55 11.59
C TRP A 108 -20.20 -3.35 12.87
N GLU A 109 -20.77 -4.56 12.75
CA GLU A 109 -21.14 -5.39 13.90
C GLU A 109 -19.92 -5.79 14.76
N ASP A 110 -18.78 -6.09 14.10
CA ASP A 110 -17.60 -6.58 14.79
C ASP A 110 -16.66 -5.46 15.27
N TYR A 111 -16.59 -4.35 14.53
CA TYR A 111 -15.57 -3.31 14.75
C TYR A 111 -16.11 -1.88 14.73
N HIS A 112 -17.42 -1.71 14.54
CA HIS A 112 -18.07 -0.39 14.42
C HIS A 112 -17.49 0.47 13.28
N VAL A 113 -17.07 -0.15 12.17
CA VAL A 113 -16.63 0.58 10.98
C VAL A 113 -17.82 1.23 10.29
N ASP A 114 -17.85 2.57 10.26
CA ASP A 114 -18.92 3.34 9.61
C ASP A 114 -18.73 3.37 8.08
N SER A 115 -19.41 2.47 7.38
CA SER A 115 -19.33 2.32 5.92
C SER A 115 -20.50 2.94 5.17
N ILE A 116 -21.49 3.56 5.85
CA ILE A 116 -22.75 4.04 5.25
C ILE A 116 -22.49 5.08 4.16
N SER A 117 -21.52 5.99 4.38
CA SER A 117 -21.15 7.03 3.41
C SER A 117 -20.18 6.56 2.33
N GLY A 118 -19.76 5.29 2.36
CA GLY A 118 -18.76 4.73 1.45
C GLY A 118 -19.25 4.70 0.01
N GLN A 119 -18.49 5.33 -0.88
CA GLN A 119 -18.71 5.28 -2.33
C GLN A 119 -17.92 4.10 -2.93
N TRP A 120 -18.00 3.87 -4.23
CA TRP A 120 -17.28 2.78 -4.89
C TRP A 120 -15.76 2.82 -4.69
N ASP A 121 -15.19 4.00 -4.60
CA ASP A 121 -13.76 4.21 -4.30
C ASP A 121 -13.36 3.80 -2.86
N TYR A 122 -14.34 3.50 -2.02
CA TYR A 122 -14.19 2.85 -0.72
C TYR A 122 -14.58 1.37 -0.77
N VAL A 123 -15.70 1.03 -1.41
CA VAL A 123 -16.26 -0.33 -1.42
C VAL A 123 -15.31 -1.32 -2.10
N GLU A 124 -14.78 -0.98 -3.27
CA GLU A 124 -13.89 -1.89 -4.01
C GLU A 124 -12.62 -2.25 -3.23
N PRO A 125 -11.85 -1.29 -2.66
CA PRO A 125 -10.71 -1.61 -1.83
C PRO A 125 -11.07 -2.44 -0.57
N VAL A 126 -12.21 -2.16 0.06
CA VAL A 126 -12.66 -2.93 1.23
C VAL A 126 -12.98 -4.38 0.84
N LEU A 127 -13.64 -4.61 -0.29
CA LEU A 127 -13.90 -5.96 -0.79
C LEU A 127 -12.60 -6.69 -1.16
N PHE A 128 -11.66 -5.99 -1.79
CA PHE A 128 -10.33 -6.56 -2.06
C PHE A 128 -9.61 -6.95 -0.76
N GLY A 129 -9.54 -6.06 0.21
CA GLY A 129 -8.91 -6.35 1.49
C GLY A 129 -9.57 -7.56 2.17
N HIS A 130 -10.91 -7.61 2.19
CA HIS A 130 -11.66 -8.74 2.77
C HIS A 130 -11.32 -10.05 2.06
N ALA A 131 -11.32 -10.07 0.72
CA ALA A 131 -10.92 -11.23 -0.08
C ALA A 131 -9.47 -11.66 0.20
N ALA A 132 -8.55 -10.70 0.37
CA ALA A 132 -7.17 -11.00 0.75
C ALA A 132 -7.09 -11.70 2.11
N GLY A 133 -7.89 -11.25 3.08
CA GLY A 133 -8.02 -11.95 4.37
C GLY A 133 -8.52 -13.39 4.23
N MET A 134 -9.52 -13.63 3.38
CA MET A 134 -10.05 -14.98 3.10
C MET A 134 -8.98 -15.87 2.45
N VAL A 135 -8.26 -15.36 1.46
CA VAL A 135 -7.18 -16.08 0.76
C VAL A 135 -6.05 -16.45 1.72
N ILE A 136 -5.62 -15.50 2.58
CA ILE A 136 -4.55 -15.76 3.56
C ILE A 136 -5.00 -16.79 4.60
N LYS A 137 -6.26 -16.72 5.08
CA LYS A 137 -6.81 -17.74 5.97
C LYS A 137 -6.78 -19.11 5.32
N SER A 138 -7.30 -19.23 4.10
CA SER A 138 -7.32 -20.50 3.36
C SER A 138 -5.90 -21.03 3.11
N TYR A 139 -4.93 -20.15 2.77
CA TYR A 139 -3.52 -20.54 2.67
C TYR A 139 -2.99 -21.12 3.98
N ALA A 140 -3.21 -20.41 5.08
CA ALA A 140 -2.73 -20.86 6.39
C ALA A 140 -3.31 -22.23 6.78
N GLU A 141 -4.57 -22.49 6.47
CA GLU A 141 -5.23 -23.77 6.73
C GLU A 141 -4.71 -24.92 5.85
N ASN A 142 -4.26 -24.63 4.63
CA ASN A 142 -3.81 -25.66 3.67
C ASN A 142 -2.32 -25.90 3.69
N PHE A 143 -1.49 -24.90 4.00
CA PHE A 143 -0.03 -24.97 3.84
C PHE A 143 0.76 -24.80 5.13
N CYS A 144 0.12 -24.34 6.22
CA CYS A 144 0.82 -24.07 7.47
C CYS A 144 0.39 -25.05 8.57
N SER A 145 1.33 -25.40 9.42
CA SER A 145 1.08 -26.10 10.66
C SER A 145 0.79 -25.15 11.81
N SER A 146 0.29 -25.66 12.91
CA SER A 146 0.07 -24.84 14.13
C SER A 146 1.36 -24.31 14.76
N ALA A 147 2.52 -24.80 14.35
CA ALA A 147 3.83 -24.34 14.81
C ALA A 147 4.37 -23.19 13.96
N ASP A 148 3.85 -23.00 12.74
CA ASP A 148 4.33 -21.97 11.82
C ASP A 148 3.87 -20.57 12.24
N LYS A 149 4.78 -19.63 12.16
CA LYS A 149 4.53 -18.19 12.43
C LYS A 149 4.14 -17.51 11.14
N VAL A 150 2.85 -17.28 10.97
CA VAL A 150 2.30 -16.60 9.80
C VAL A 150 2.04 -15.14 10.14
N VAL A 151 2.54 -14.23 9.31
CA VAL A 151 2.32 -12.79 9.42
C VAL A 151 1.66 -12.25 8.16
N ALA A 152 0.60 -11.47 8.32
CA ALA A 152 -0.07 -10.75 7.24
C ALA A 152 0.06 -9.24 7.47
N HIS A 153 0.75 -8.56 6.56
CA HIS A 153 1.04 -7.13 6.61
C HIS A 153 0.17 -6.37 5.60
N PHE A 154 -0.68 -5.48 6.09
CA PHE A 154 -1.64 -4.71 5.32
C PHE A 154 -1.20 -3.25 5.20
N HIS A 155 -1.21 -2.72 3.97
CA HIS A 155 -0.83 -1.34 3.68
C HIS A 155 -2.03 -0.48 3.37
N GLU A 156 -2.20 0.61 4.13
CA GLU A 156 -3.25 1.62 3.99
C GLU A 156 -4.66 1.09 4.31
N TRP A 157 -5.59 2.03 4.51
CA TRP A 157 -7.00 1.74 4.76
C TRP A 157 -7.62 0.81 3.69
N MET A 158 -7.11 0.83 2.46
CA MET A 158 -7.59 0.07 1.32
C MET A 158 -7.49 -1.45 1.51
N THR A 159 -6.62 -1.91 2.40
CA THR A 159 -6.43 -3.35 2.68
C THR A 159 -6.86 -3.73 4.10
N ALA A 160 -7.23 -2.76 4.91
CA ALA A 160 -7.49 -2.89 6.34
C ALA A 160 -8.55 -3.96 6.70
N SER A 161 -9.59 -4.10 5.87
CA SER A 161 -10.65 -5.09 6.06
C SER A 161 -10.14 -6.53 6.11
N GLY A 162 -9.04 -6.83 5.40
CA GLY A 162 -8.41 -8.16 5.39
C GLY A 162 -7.81 -8.53 6.74
N GLY A 163 -7.10 -7.60 7.36
CA GLY A 163 -6.57 -7.82 8.70
C GLY A 163 -7.67 -7.91 9.76
N LEU A 164 -8.69 -7.06 9.67
CA LEU A 164 -9.86 -7.15 10.54
C LEU A 164 -10.58 -8.51 10.37
N TYR A 165 -10.71 -9.02 9.15
CA TYR A 165 -11.25 -10.36 8.89
C TYR A 165 -10.39 -11.45 9.56
N LEU A 166 -9.06 -11.41 9.42
CA LEU A 166 -8.16 -12.40 10.00
C LEU A 166 -8.21 -12.39 11.53
N ARG A 167 -8.28 -11.23 12.15
CA ARG A 167 -8.40 -11.10 13.61
C ARG A 167 -9.55 -11.89 14.21
N LYS A 168 -10.64 -12.03 13.46
CA LYS A 168 -11.83 -12.79 13.90
C LYS A 168 -11.80 -14.25 13.45
N ASN A 169 -11.31 -14.52 12.25
CA ASN A 169 -11.51 -15.81 11.58
C ASN A 169 -10.24 -16.68 11.49
N ALA A 170 -9.06 -16.13 11.80
CA ALA A 170 -7.76 -16.82 11.70
C ALA A 170 -6.78 -16.32 12.77
N THR A 171 -7.09 -16.60 14.04
CA THR A 171 -6.31 -16.07 15.19
C THR A 171 -4.87 -16.56 15.27
N GLY A 172 -4.50 -17.60 14.48
CA GLY A 172 -3.10 -18.04 14.32
C GLY A 172 -2.26 -17.19 13.38
N VAL A 173 -2.88 -16.23 12.65
CA VAL A 173 -2.18 -15.30 11.76
C VAL A 173 -1.99 -13.96 12.46
N ALA A 174 -0.75 -13.56 12.69
CA ALA A 174 -0.45 -12.24 13.24
C ALA A 174 -0.66 -11.15 12.18
N THR A 175 -1.30 -10.05 12.57
CA THR A 175 -1.69 -8.97 11.67
C THR A 175 -0.89 -7.70 11.92
N VAL A 176 -0.35 -7.12 10.85
CA VAL A 176 0.40 -5.85 10.86
C VAL A 176 -0.33 -4.86 9.96
N PHE A 177 -0.53 -3.65 10.43
CA PHE A 177 -1.12 -2.56 9.64
C PHE A 177 -0.15 -1.40 9.54
N THR A 178 0.09 -0.91 8.32
CA THR A 178 0.88 0.30 8.08
C THR A 178 0.03 1.35 7.37
N THR A 179 -0.10 2.52 7.99
CA THR A 179 -0.57 3.73 7.29
C THR A 179 0.62 4.60 6.89
N HIS A 180 0.66 5.03 5.62
CA HIS A 180 1.72 5.88 5.08
C HIS A 180 1.39 7.37 5.19
N ALA A 181 0.10 7.69 5.29
CA ALA A 181 -0.42 9.01 5.62
C ALA A 181 -1.90 8.85 6.03
N THR A 182 -2.32 9.50 7.10
CA THR A 182 -3.68 9.37 7.60
C THR A 182 -4.71 9.99 6.65
N VAL A 183 -5.88 9.37 6.54
CA VAL A 183 -7.01 9.89 5.72
C VAL A 183 -7.39 11.30 6.18
N ALA A 184 -7.55 11.51 7.48
CA ALA A 184 -7.89 12.81 8.04
C ALA A 184 -6.77 13.85 7.80
N GLY A 185 -5.50 13.48 7.98
CA GLY A 185 -4.35 14.35 7.71
C GLY A 185 -4.29 14.81 6.26
N ARG A 186 -4.53 13.90 5.31
CA ARG A 186 -4.63 14.26 3.87
C ARG A 186 -5.74 15.28 3.62
N CYS A 187 -6.90 15.13 4.28
CA CYS A 187 -7.99 16.08 4.15
C CYS A 187 -7.65 17.45 4.75
N ILE A 188 -7.02 17.49 5.92
CA ILE A 188 -6.60 18.73 6.57
C ILE A 188 -5.62 19.49 5.67
N ALA A 189 -4.55 18.83 5.24
CA ALA A 189 -3.53 19.42 4.38
C ALA A 189 -4.09 19.83 3.01
N GLY A 190 -4.88 18.97 2.37
CA GLY A 190 -5.48 19.23 1.05
C GLY A 190 -6.49 20.38 1.05
N ASN A 191 -7.04 20.76 2.20
CA ASN A 191 -7.92 21.92 2.36
C ASN A 191 -7.19 23.16 2.89
N GLY A 192 -5.86 23.18 2.88
CA GLY A 192 -5.05 24.34 3.28
C GLY A 192 -5.09 24.63 4.78
N LEU A 193 -5.51 23.68 5.62
CA LEU A 193 -5.48 23.81 7.06
C LEU A 193 -4.09 23.49 7.61
N ALA A 194 -3.73 24.12 8.71
CA ALA A 194 -2.41 24.01 9.34
C ALA A 194 -2.26 22.67 10.09
N LEU A 195 -2.06 21.56 9.33
CA LEU A 195 -2.03 20.19 9.86
C LEU A 195 -1.11 20.06 11.09
N TYR A 196 0.14 20.46 10.97
CA TYR A 196 1.13 20.15 12.01
C TYR A 196 1.11 21.11 13.18
N SER A 197 0.91 22.41 12.95
CA SER A 197 0.85 23.40 14.03
C SER A 197 -0.43 23.31 14.87
N ASP A 198 -1.52 22.85 14.28
CA ASP A 198 -2.84 22.79 14.91
C ASP A 198 -3.35 21.36 15.14
N LEU A 199 -2.51 20.36 14.91
CA LEU A 199 -2.87 18.93 14.94
C LEU A 199 -3.69 18.55 16.19
N HIS A 200 -3.30 19.05 17.36
CA HIS A 200 -3.96 18.77 18.64
C HIS A 200 -5.33 19.43 18.81
N LYS A 201 -5.71 20.36 17.91
CA LYS A 201 -7.00 21.08 17.95
C LYS A 201 -8.06 20.39 17.09
N PHE A 202 -7.67 19.48 16.20
CA PHE A 202 -8.59 18.86 15.28
C PHE A 202 -9.33 17.68 15.93
N ASN A 203 -10.65 17.63 15.71
CA ASN A 203 -11.44 16.43 15.91
C ASN A 203 -11.51 15.69 14.56
N ALA A 204 -10.81 14.53 14.47
CA ALA A 204 -10.69 13.80 13.22
C ALA A 204 -12.04 13.25 12.72
N ASP A 205 -12.93 12.82 13.62
CA ASP A 205 -14.24 12.29 13.24
C ASP A 205 -15.16 13.40 12.70
N ASP A 206 -15.08 14.64 13.26
CA ASP A 206 -15.81 15.80 12.73
C ASP A 206 -15.29 16.22 11.35
N LEU A 207 -13.98 16.21 11.17
CA LEU A 207 -13.36 16.50 9.86
C LEU A 207 -13.72 15.45 8.84
N ALA A 208 -13.69 14.16 9.21
CA ALA A 208 -14.07 13.07 8.32
C ALA A 208 -15.51 13.23 7.82
N ARG A 209 -16.44 13.63 8.70
CA ARG A 209 -17.83 13.97 8.31
C ARG A 209 -17.87 15.17 7.38
N ARG A 210 -17.20 16.25 7.75
CA ARG A 210 -17.18 17.51 6.98
C ARG A 210 -16.66 17.33 5.56
N TYR A 211 -15.65 16.49 5.38
CA TYR A 211 -15.00 16.25 4.08
C TYR A 211 -15.47 14.97 3.39
N ASN A 212 -16.53 14.33 3.90
CA ASN A 212 -17.13 13.12 3.32
C ASN A 212 -16.13 11.94 3.17
N VAL A 213 -15.27 11.75 4.15
CA VAL A 213 -14.32 10.65 4.21
C VAL A 213 -14.53 9.73 5.43
N THR A 214 -15.71 9.79 6.05
CA THR A 214 -16.04 9.06 7.27
C THR A 214 -15.76 7.56 7.13
N ALA A 215 -16.18 6.93 6.04
CA ALA A 215 -15.97 5.51 5.83
C ALA A 215 -14.47 5.14 5.77
N LYS A 216 -13.69 5.88 5.00
CA LYS A 216 -12.23 5.65 4.87
C LYS A 216 -11.50 5.91 6.20
N HIS A 217 -11.85 6.98 6.89
CA HIS A 217 -11.28 7.31 8.20
C HIS A 217 -11.66 6.27 9.27
N SER A 218 -12.92 5.84 9.28
CA SER A 218 -13.42 4.85 10.24
C SER A 218 -12.68 3.52 10.13
N ILE A 219 -12.53 2.98 8.91
CA ILE A 219 -11.82 1.71 8.72
C ILE A 219 -10.32 1.83 9.04
N GLU A 220 -9.67 2.96 8.69
CA GLU A 220 -8.27 3.23 9.06
C GLU A 220 -8.09 3.25 10.58
N LYS A 221 -8.99 3.95 11.29
CA LYS A 221 -8.99 4.03 12.76
C LYS A 221 -9.17 2.67 13.41
N MET A 222 -10.12 1.86 12.91
CA MET A 222 -10.34 0.51 13.44
C MET A 222 -9.19 -0.43 13.09
N ALA A 223 -8.60 -0.33 11.91
CA ALA A 223 -7.38 -1.07 11.58
C ALA A 223 -6.23 -0.71 12.54
N ALA A 224 -6.00 0.57 12.78
CA ALA A 224 -5.02 1.00 13.77
C ALA A 224 -5.29 0.38 15.14
N MET A 225 -6.54 0.30 15.59
CA MET A 225 -6.91 -0.21 16.93
C MET A 225 -6.80 -1.72 17.08
N TYR A 226 -7.13 -2.49 16.03
CA TYR A 226 -7.36 -3.93 16.18
C TYR A 226 -6.27 -4.84 15.62
N HIS A 227 -5.34 -4.35 14.75
CA HIS A 227 -4.20 -5.16 14.34
C HIS A 227 -3.21 -5.38 15.49
N ASP A 228 -2.46 -6.49 15.45
CA ASP A 228 -1.48 -6.85 16.49
C ASP A 228 -0.35 -5.82 16.53
N ALA A 229 0.13 -5.35 15.38
CA ALA A 229 1.08 -4.26 15.29
C ALA A 229 0.56 -3.15 14.36
N PHE A 230 0.75 -1.91 14.80
CA PHE A 230 0.41 -0.71 14.04
C PHE A 230 1.66 0.07 13.72
N LEU A 231 1.95 0.29 12.45
CA LEU A 231 3.18 0.89 11.95
C LEU A 231 2.90 2.15 11.13
N THR A 232 3.91 3.00 11.05
CA THR A 232 3.96 4.10 10.08
C THR A 232 5.40 4.38 9.63
N VAL A 233 5.58 5.33 8.70
CA VAL A 233 6.82 5.54 7.97
C VAL A 233 7.69 6.69 8.49
N SER A 234 7.20 7.50 9.42
CA SER A 234 7.94 8.64 9.98
C SER A 234 7.40 9.09 11.34
N ASP A 235 8.21 9.82 12.11
CA ASP A 235 7.79 10.45 13.36
C ASP A 235 6.64 11.45 13.14
N ILE A 236 6.66 12.15 12.01
CA ILE A 236 5.60 13.11 11.65
C ILE A 236 4.27 12.37 11.49
N THR A 237 4.24 11.28 10.72
CA THR A 237 3.01 10.48 10.55
C THR A 237 2.63 9.74 11.83
N ALA A 238 3.60 9.33 12.67
CA ALA A 238 3.30 8.76 13.98
C ALA A 238 2.53 9.74 14.88
N ASN A 239 2.92 11.01 14.83
CA ASN A 239 2.20 12.06 15.54
C ASN A 239 0.78 12.28 14.98
N GLU A 240 0.59 12.24 13.66
CA GLU A 240 -0.76 12.23 13.06
C GLU A 240 -1.59 11.04 13.57
N CYS A 241 -1.03 9.84 13.57
CA CYS A 241 -1.72 8.63 14.05
C CYS A 241 -2.20 8.78 15.50
N LYS A 242 -1.35 9.31 16.37
CA LYS A 242 -1.69 9.54 17.78
C LYS A 242 -2.90 10.46 17.93
N TYR A 243 -2.93 11.58 17.23
CA TYR A 243 -4.00 12.59 17.37
C TYR A 243 -5.24 12.31 16.53
N LEU A 244 -5.07 11.77 15.32
CA LEU A 244 -6.18 11.61 14.39
C LEU A 244 -6.80 10.19 14.42
N LEU A 245 -6.01 9.15 14.75
CA LEU A 245 -6.52 7.79 14.89
C LEU A 245 -6.70 7.35 16.35
N GLY A 246 -6.13 8.10 17.30
CA GLY A 246 -6.26 7.82 18.73
C GLY A 246 -5.41 6.65 19.23
N ARG A 247 -4.40 6.21 18.45
CA ARG A 247 -3.46 5.15 18.85
C ARG A 247 -2.02 5.54 18.51
N GLU A 248 -1.12 5.33 19.46
CA GLU A 248 0.31 5.41 19.20
C GLU A 248 0.76 4.21 18.37
N VAL A 249 1.68 4.45 17.43
CA VAL A 249 2.24 3.38 16.61
C VAL A 249 3.14 2.45 17.42
N THR A 250 3.14 1.17 17.09
CA THR A 250 4.01 0.17 17.70
C THR A 250 5.48 0.41 17.30
N HIS A 251 5.70 0.70 16.03
CA HIS A 251 7.02 1.01 15.48
C HIS A 251 6.92 1.99 14.31
N ILE A 252 8.00 2.74 14.09
CA ILE A 252 8.20 3.56 12.90
C ILE A 252 9.16 2.80 11.98
N THR A 253 8.73 2.55 10.75
CA THR A 253 9.50 1.84 9.72
C THR A 253 9.73 2.76 8.52
N PRO A 254 10.79 3.60 8.53
CA PRO A 254 11.07 4.49 7.41
C PRO A 254 11.22 3.73 6.10
N ASN A 255 10.80 4.37 4.99
CA ASN A 255 10.99 3.80 3.67
C ASN A 255 12.49 3.60 3.41
N GLY A 256 12.84 2.41 2.94
CA GLY A 256 14.21 2.07 2.59
C GLY A 256 14.66 2.72 1.29
N PHE A 257 15.95 2.76 1.09
CA PHE A 257 16.60 3.16 -0.15
C PHE A 257 17.68 2.14 -0.50
N GLU A 258 17.66 1.65 -1.74
CA GLU A 258 18.70 0.75 -2.26
C GLU A 258 19.83 1.57 -2.87
N ASN A 259 21.02 1.43 -2.31
CA ASN A 259 22.20 2.18 -2.78
C ASN A 259 22.63 1.82 -4.21
N ASP A 260 22.23 0.64 -4.70
CA ASP A 260 22.55 0.15 -6.04
C ASP A 260 21.93 1.01 -7.16
N PHE A 261 20.91 1.83 -6.84
CA PHE A 261 20.41 2.85 -7.77
C PHE A 261 21.38 4.01 -8.03
N VAL A 262 22.37 4.19 -7.16
CA VAL A 262 23.35 5.27 -7.29
C VAL A 262 24.64 4.74 -7.89
N TRP A 263 24.89 5.10 -9.13
CA TRP A 263 26.14 4.80 -9.81
C TRP A 263 27.33 5.29 -8.98
N GLN A 264 28.44 4.55 -9.00
CA GLN A 264 29.63 4.88 -8.21
C GLN A 264 30.83 5.20 -9.11
N GLY A 265 31.84 5.92 -8.56
CA GLY A 265 33.12 6.19 -9.23
C GLY A 265 32.97 6.93 -10.56
N GLU A 266 33.73 6.48 -11.57
CA GLU A 266 33.76 7.09 -12.92
C GLU A 266 32.40 6.96 -13.65
N GLU A 267 31.67 5.88 -13.39
CA GLU A 267 30.37 5.66 -13.98
C GLU A 267 29.35 6.71 -13.50
N TYR A 268 29.37 7.06 -12.21
CA TYR A 268 28.58 8.15 -11.67
C TYR A 268 28.84 9.47 -12.40
N THR A 269 30.14 9.82 -12.59
CA THR A 269 30.52 11.05 -13.23
C THR A 269 30.04 11.10 -14.68
N THR A 270 30.22 10.01 -15.43
CA THR A 270 29.80 9.88 -16.83
C THR A 270 28.27 9.96 -16.98
N LYS A 271 27.55 9.18 -16.21
CA LYS A 271 26.07 9.15 -16.24
C LYS A 271 25.47 10.49 -15.83
N ARG A 272 26.03 11.12 -14.78
CA ARG A 272 25.61 12.45 -14.32
C ARG A 272 25.82 13.50 -15.40
N ALA A 273 26.96 13.50 -16.07
CA ALA A 273 27.25 14.44 -17.14
C ALA A 273 26.28 14.25 -18.33
N ALA A 274 26.03 13.01 -18.73
CA ALA A 274 25.06 12.69 -19.79
C ALA A 274 23.63 13.13 -19.43
N ALA A 275 23.17 12.83 -18.23
CA ALA A 275 21.85 13.24 -17.75
C ALA A 275 21.70 14.77 -17.70
N ARG A 276 22.74 15.45 -17.18
CA ARG A 276 22.77 16.92 -17.15
C ARG A 276 22.68 17.53 -18.54
N LYS A 277 23.47 17.01 -19.49
CA LYS A 277 23.43 17.45 -20.89
C LYS A 277 22.02 17.31 -21.48
N ALA A 278 21.41 16.15 -21.32
CA ALA A 278 20.04 15.89 -21.81
C ALA A 278 19.02 16.88 -21.21
N MET A 279 19.09 17.15 -19.89
CA MET A 279 18.20 18.11 -19.23
C MET A 279 18.37 19.53 -19.79
N ILE A 280 19.60 19.95 -20.03
CA ILE A 280 19.92 21.28 -20.62
C ILE A 280 19.38 21.36 -22.06
N GLU A 281 19.60 20.34 -22.86
CA GLU A 281 19.09 20.28 -24.26
C GLU A 281 17.57 20.39 -24.31
N VAL A 282 16.86 19.70 -23.43
CA VAL A 282 15.40 19.81 -23.32
C VAL A 282 14.98 21.21 -22.89
N ALA A 283 15.62 21.78 -21.88
CA ALA A 283 15.32 23.14 -21.43
C ALA A 283 15.55 24.18 -22.53
N GLU A 284 16.68 24.12 -23.22
CA GLU A 284 17.01 25.01 -24.36
C GLU A 284 15.97 24.87 -25.48
N ALA A 285 15.54 23.66 -25.79
CA ALA A 285 14.47 23.42 -26.78
C ALA A 285 13.12 24.03 -26.33
N CYS A 286 12.76 23.91 -25.07
CA CYS A 286 11.54 24.52 -24.54
C CYS A 286 11.56 26.04 -24.54
N TYR A 287 12.72 26.65 -24.25
CA TYR A 287 12.89 28.11 -24.24
C TYR A 287 13.19 28.70 -25.63
N GLY A 288 13.54 27.86 -26.60
CA GLY A 288 13.91 28.31 -27.96
C GLY A 288 15.23 29.05 -28.03
N THR A 289 16.10 28.93 -27.03
CA THR A 289 17.40 29.62 -26.96
C THR A 289 18.45 28.76 -26.25
N LYS A 290 19.72 29.04 -26.51
CA LYS A 290 20.84 28.41 -25.83
C LYS A 290 21.21 29.18 -24.57
N PHE A 291 21.61 28.46 -23.52
CA PHE A 291 22.16 29.11 -22.33
C PHE A 291 23.59 29.60 -22.58
N GLU A 292 23.83 30.87 -22.31
CA GLU A 292 25.18 31.47 -22.45
C GLU A 292 26.16 30.94 -21.39
N LYS A 293 25.65 30.56 -20.23
CA LYS A 293 26.42 29.99 -19.12
C LYS A 293 25.78 28.68 -18.67
N GLU A 294 26.63 27.80 -18.15
CA GLU A 294 26.13 26.53 -17.60
C GLU A 294 25.15 26.78 -16.45
N PRO A 295 23.86 26.37 -16.58
CA PRO A 295 22.85 26.69 -15.59
C PRO A 295 22.96 25.76 -14.35
N LEU A 296 22.58 26.28 -13.20
CA LEU A 296 22.27 25.44 -12.04
C LEU A 296 20.94 24.72 -12.30
N ILE A 297 20.93 23.38 -12.16
CA ILE A 297 19.72 22.60 -12.28
C ILE A 297 19.22 22.33 -10.87
N VAL A 298 18.00 22.78 -10.58
CA VAL A 298 17.25 22.48 -9.35
C VAL A 298 15.96 21.81 -9.77
N GLY A 299 15.61 20.68 -9.16
CA GLY A 299 14.44 19.90 -9.55
C GLY A 299 13.63 19.45 -8.35
N THR A 300 12.34 19.30 -8.57
CA THR A 300 11.41 18.59 -7.68
C THR A 300 10.74 17.46 -8.45
N SER A 301 10.31 16.42 -7.75
CA SER A 301 9.63 15.28 -8.36
C SER A 301 8.49 14.80 -7.45
N GLY A 302 7.32 14.64 -8.02
CA GLY A 302 6.15 14.16 -7.29
C GLY A 302 4.89 14.21 -8.14
N ARG A 303 3.74 13.83 -7.55
CA ARG A 303 2.45 14.11 -8.15
C ARG A 303 2.19 15.61 -8.10
N TYR A 304 1.44 16.12 -9.07
CA TYR A 304 1.04 17.54 -9.06
C TYR A 304 0.05 17.81 -7.92
N GLU A 305 0.61 18.21 -6.79
CA GLU A 305 -0.13 18.61 -5.58
C GLU A 305 0.52 19.88 -5.03
N TYR A 306 0.16 21.02 -5.60
CA TYR A 306 0.83 22.31 -5.52
C TYR A 306 1.33 22.69 -4.11
N HIS A 307 0.47 22.61 -3.08
CA HIS A 307 0.86 22.87 -1.70
C HIS A 307 1.46 21.63 -0.99
N ASN A 308 0.87 20.47 -1.17
CA ASN A 308 1.29 19.26 -0.45
C ASN A 308 2.68 18.75 -0.85
N LYS A 309 3.16 19.11 -2.04
CA LYS A 309 4.50 18.76 -2.55
C LYS A 309 5.48 19.94 -2.51
N GLY A 310 5.04 21.08 -1.99
CA GLY A 310 5.86 22.27 -1.84
C GLY A 310 6.22 22.95 -3.17
N GLU A 311 5.44 22.73 -4.23
CA GLU A 311 5.65 23.38 -5.52
C GLU A 311 5.53 24.89 -5.42
N ASP A 312 4.62 25.37 -4.56
CA ASP A 312 4.46 26.80 -4.20
C ASP A 312 5.69 27.40 -3.51
N LEU A 313 6.49 26.58 -2.82
CA LEU A 313 7.73 27.01 -2.19
C LEU A 313 8.93 26.85 -3.13
N PHE A 314 8.80 25.99 -4.15
CA PHE A 314 9.86 25.75 -5.13
C PHE A 314 9.92 26.84 -6.19
N MET A 315 8.79 27.39 -6.63
CA MET A 315 8.69 28.48 -7.63
C MET A 315 8.92 29.85 -7.02
#